data_0047d27902288edecab9a9079a490c85
#
_entry.id   0047d27902288edecab9a9079a490c85
#
_cell.length_a   1.000
_cell.length_b   1.000
_cell.length_c   1.000
_cell.angle_alpha   90.00
_cell.angle_beta   90.00
_cell.angle_gamma   90.00
#
_symmetry.space_group_name_H-M   'P 1'
#
loop_
_entity.id
_entity.type
_entity.pdbx_description
1 polymer ?
#
loop_
_entity_poly.entity_id
_entity_poly.type
_entity_poly.pdbx_seq_one_letter_code
_entity_poly.pdbx_strand_id
1 'polypeptide(L)'
;MKALMKYPGSKWGSADWIIPHFPEHHSYLEPFFGSGGVFFNKPRSDIETINDLDGEVVNLFRQIRNDPERLAREIYFTPYSREAYEMAYQKGPENDLEKAVLFYTRLNMGHGFRTQGEKVGWKLDVQGREKAYAAADWCKIPEKIMEAAERLRGVQIENRPAVEVIRKFNFENVLIYCDPPYVLSTRCRKQYRHEMTDEDHEVLLEALLQHKGPAIISGYSSPLYEERLKDWYREERINYAQNAQQRREVIWCNQKTEKTAQQLTLF
;
A
#
# COMPACT_ATOMS: atom_id res chain seq x y z
N MET A 1 -8.45 7.00 -10.28
CA MET A 1 -7.00 7.28 -10.46
C MET A 1 -6.26 6.01 -10.90
N LYS A 2 -5.15 6.09 -11.65
CA LYS A 2 -4.29 4.92 -11.95
C LYS A 2 -3.19 4.81 -10.90
N ALA A 3 -2.61 3.59 -10.76
CA ALA A 3 -1.56 3.35 -9.78
C ALA A 3 -0.46 4.41 -9.83
N LEU A 4 -0.20 5.02 -8.67
CA LEU A 4 0.77 6.11 -8.53
C LEU A 4 2.20 5.56 -8.63
N MET A 5 2.47 4.45 -7.96
CA MET A 5 3.79 3.81 -7.95
C MET A 5 3.68 2.29 -7.96
N LYS A 6 4.74 1.64 -8.39
CA LYS A 6 4.91 0.19 -8.32
C LYS A 6 5.47 -0.14 -6.92
N TYR A 7 4.72 -0.93 -6.15
CA TYR A 7 5.06 -1.24 -4.75
C TYR A 7 4.75 -2.70 -4.44
N PRO A 8 5.55 -3.37 -3.60
CA PRO A 8 5.26 -4.75 -3.17
C PRO A 8 3.87 -4.85 -2.56
N GLY A 9 3.13 -5.90 -2.87
CA GLY A 9 1.81 -6.13 -2.29
C GLY A 9 0.73 -5.12 -2.63
N SER A 10 0.97 -4.24 -3.60
CA SER A 10 0.02 -3.17 -3.98
C SER A 10 -1.39 -3.68 -4.26
N LYS A 11 -2.40 -3.05 -3.66
CA LYS A 11 -3.83 -3.43 -3.73
C LYS A 11 -4.62 -2.70 -4.83
N TRP A 12 -3.94 -2.06 -5.80
CA TRP A 12 -4.63 -1.38 -6.91
C TRP A 12 -5.53 -2.32 -7.72
N GLY A 13 -5.13 -3.58 -7.88
CA GLY A 13 -5.92 -4.59 -8.60
C GLY A 13 -6.98 -5.31 -7.76
N SER A 14 -6.96 -5.13 -6.44
CA SER A 14 -7.90 -5.76 -5.51
C SER A 14 -8.82 -4.75 -4.81
N ALA A 15 -8.62 -3.45 -5.04
CA ALA A 15 -9.38 -2.40 -4.40
C ALA A 15 -10.89 -2.50 -4.70
N ASP A 16 -11.24 -2.88 -5.91
CA ASP A 16 -12.62 -3.12 -6.38
C ASP A 16 -13.32 -4.25 -5.60
N TRP A 17 -12.56 -5.21 -5.11
CA TRP A 17 -13.06 -6.30 -4.29
C TRP A 17 -13.10 -5.95 -2.79
N ILE A 18 -12.11 -5.18 -2.30
CA ILE A 18 -11.98 -4.85 -0.87
C ILE A 18 -12.98 -3.77 -0.45
N ILE A 19 -13.10 -2.69 -1.23
CA ILE A 19 -13.90 -1.51 -0.89
C ILE A 19 -15.39 -1.82 -0.65
N PRO A 20 -16.06 -2.73 -1.38
CA PRO A 20 -17.46 -3.08 -1.10
C PRO A 20 -17.72 -3.64 0.30
N HIS A 21 -16.68 -4.12 1.00
CA HIS A 21 -16.81 -4.59 2.38
C HIS A 21 -16.71 -3.47 3.43
N PHE A 22 -16.50 -2.22 3.02
CA PHE A 22 -16.43 -1.09 3.93
C PHE A 22 -17.83 -0.69 4.39
N PRO A 23 -18.17 -0.76 5.68
CA PRO A 23 -19.42 -0.22 6.19
C PRO A 23 -19.35 1.31 6.22
N GLU A 24 -20.50 1.92 6.51
CA GLU A 24 -20.56 3.35 6.84
C GLU A 24 -19.64 3.67 8.02
N HIS A 25 -18.84 4.69 7.89
CA HIS A 25 -17.87 5.13 8.89
C HIS A 25 -17.58 6.63 8.75
N HIS A 26 -17.27 7.29 9.85
CA HIS A 26 -16.88 8.70 9.87
C HIS A 26 -15.38 8.86 9.60
N SER A 27 -14.55 8.03 10.24
CA SER A 27 -13.11 8.11 10.15
C SER A 27 -12.51 6.86 9.54
N TYR A 28 -11.45 7.02 8.76
CA TYR A 28 -10.72 5.95 8.09
C TYR A 28 -9.25 5.96 8.49
N LEU A 29 -8.70 4.79 8.79
CA LEU A 29 -7.29 4.58 9.07
C LEU A 29 -6.72 3.47 8.17
N GLU A 30 -5.62 3.76 7.46
CA GLU A 30 -4.80 2.78 6.73
C GLU A 30 -3.39 2.74 7.34
N PRO A 31 -3.11 1.84 8.32
CA PRO A 31 -1.85 1.85 9.09
C PRO A 31 -0.65 1.25 8.37
N PHE A 32 -0.87 0.55 7.23
CA PHE A 32 0.13 0.00 6.33
C PHE A 32 -0.13 0.54 4.92
N PHE A 33 0.24 1.79 4.69
CA PHE A 33 -0.22 2.53 3.50
C PHE A 33 0.41 2.06 2.19
N GLY A 34 1.72 1.74 2.20
CA GLY A 34 2.46 1.32 1.01
C GLY A 34 2.22 2.25 -0.19
N SER A 35 1.53 1.75 -1.21
CA SER A 35 1.17 2.54 -2.41
C SER A 35 -0.19 3.22 -2.34
N GLY A 36 -0.95 3.05 -1.27
CA GLY A 36 -2.28 3.61 -1.09
C GLY A 36 -3.35 3.05 -2.04
N GLY A 37 -3.19 1.79 -2.48
CA GLY A 37 -4.06 1.22 -3.51
C GLY A 37 -5.54 1.23 -3.15
N VAL A 38 -5.90 1.03 -1.89
CA VAL A 38 -7.28 1.09 -1.40
C VAL A 38 -7.70 2.54 -1.17
N PHE A 39 -6.90 3.32 -0.46
CA PHE A 39 -7.16 4.73 -0.16
C PHE A 39 -7.48 5.58 -1.40
N PHE A 40 -6.70 5.43 -2.47
CA PHE A 40 -6.89 6.22 -3.68
C PHE A 40 -8.11 5.80 -4.52
N ASN A 41 -8.68 4.63 -4.28
CA ASN A 41 -9.83 4.11 -5.01
C ASN A 41 -11.15 4.16 -4.21
N LYS A 42 -11.09 4.33 -2.88
CA LYS A 42 -12.30 4.47 -2.05
C LYS A 42 -12.88 5.89 -2.12
N PRO A 43 -14.18 6.06 -1.87
CA PRO A 43 -14.77 7.36 -1.58
C PRO A 43 -14.09 8.03 -0.39
N ARG A 44 -14.11 9.36 -0.32
CA ARG A 44 -13.60 10.08 0.85
C ARG A 44 -14.44 9.77 2.09
N SER A 45 -13.75 9.66 3.24
CA SER A 45 -14.36 9.74 4.57
C SER A 45 -14.16 11.14 5.14
N ASP A 46 -14.93 11.52 6.16
CA ASP A 46 -14.83 12.86 6.76
C ASP A 46 -13.44 13.12 7.36
N ILE A 47 -12.86 12.09 8.00
CA ILE A 47 -11.50 12.10 8.52
C ILE A 47 -10.74 10.92 7.95
N GLU A 48 -9.58 11.19 7.36
CA GLU A 48 -8.72 10.15 6.80
C GLU A 48 -7.30 10.26 7.33
N THR A 49 -6.76 9.14 7.79
CA THR A 49 -5.38 9.03 8.28
C THR A 49 -4.69 7.89 7.56
N ILE A 50 -3.51 8.17 7.04
CA ILE A 50 -2.61 7.19 6.45
C ILE A 50 -1.34 7.11 7.29
N ASN A 51 -0.80 5.91 7.43
CA ASN A 51 0.42 5.67 8.17
C ASN A 51 1.28 4.63 7.46
N ASP A 52 2.57 4.77 7.53
CA ASP A 52 3.52 3.72 7.18
C ASP A 52 4.73 3.78 8.11
N LEU A 53 5.32 2.63 8.39
CA LEU A 53 6.55 2.55 9.17
C LEU A 53 7.77 2.94 8.31
N ASP A 54 7.71 2.71 6.99
CA ASP A 54 8.79 3.09 6.07
C ASP A 54 8.79 4.61 5.84
N GLY A 55 9.76 5.28 6.44
CA GLY A 55 9.94 6.73 6.30
C GLY A 55 10.21 7.20 4.86
N GLU A 56 10.61 6.33 3.90
CA GLU A 56 10.71 6.72 2.49
C GLU A 56 9.33 6.79 1.83
N VAL A 57 8.42 5.87 2.20
CA VAL A 57 7.01 5.92 1.77
C VAL A 57 6.37 7.20 2.29
N VAL A 58 6.47 7.44 3.61
CA VAL A 58 5.87 8.64 4.24
C VAL A 58 6.46 9.92 3.66
N ASN A 59 7.78 9.99 3.46
CA ASN A 59 8.41 11.14 2.85
C ASN A 59 7.89 11.41 1.44
N LEU A 60 7.76 10.39 0.60
CA LEU A 60 7.20 10.54 -0.74
C LEU A 60 5.79 11.17 -0.69
N PHE A 61 4.90 10.66 0.15
CA PHE A 61 3.54 11.20 0.25
C PHE A 61 3.49 12.59 0.88
N ARG A 62 4.41 12.92 1.79
CA ARG A 62 4.58 14.29 2.29
C ARG A 62 5.02 15.25 1.18
N GLN A 63 5.96 14.86 0.32
CA GLN A 63 6.39 15.68 -0.82
C GLN A 63 5.26 15.86 -1.84
N ILE A 64 4.52 14.79 -2.16
CA ILE A 64 3.33 14.87 -3.04
C ILE A 64 2.30 15.85 -2.47
N ARG A 65 2.06 15.86 -1.17
CA ARG A 65 1.08 16.74 -0.53
C ARG A 65 1.56 18.19 -0.42
N ASN A 66 2.81 18.40 -0.05
CA ASN A 66 3.33 19.72 0.34
C ASN A 66 3.82 20.54 -0.85
N ASP A 67 4.44 19.89 -1.85
CA ASP A 67 5.01 20.56 -3.02
C ASP A 67 4.96 19.62 -4.25
N PRO A 68 3.74 19.30 -4.74
CA PRO A 68 3.56 18.37 -5.85
C PRO A 68 4.17 18.87 -7.15
N GLU A 69 4.13 20.18 -7.39
CA GLU A 69 4.65 20.79 -8.62
C GLU A 69 6.17 20.60 -8.72
N ARG A 70 6.88 20.83 -7.62
CA ARG A 70 8.32 20.66 -7.58
C ARG A 70 8.72 19.19 -7.72
N LEU A 71 8.04 18.27 -7.02
CA LEU A 71 8.28 16.83 -7.18
C LEU A 71 7.98 16.38 -8.62
N ALA A 72 6.86 16.79 -9.18
CA ALA A 72 6.47 16.47 -10.56
C ALA A 72 7.50 16.98 -11.56
N ARG A 73 8.03 18.19 -11.36
CA ARG A 73 9.08 18.80 -12.19
C ARG A 73 10.39 18.01 -12.11
N GLU A 74 10.84 17.65 -10.93
CA GLU A 74 12.07 16.85 -10.77
C GLU A 74 11.93 15.47 -11.46
N ILE A 75 10.79 14.81 -11.34
CA ILE A 75 10.50 13.55 -12.04
C ILE A 75 10.44 13.76 -13.57
N TYR A 76 9.82 14.84 -14.04
CA TYR A 76 9.71 15.15 -15.46
C TYR A 76 11.09 15.31 -16.12
N PHE A 77 12.05 15.97 -15.43
CA PHE A 77 13.40 16.17 -15.92
C PHE A 77 14.37 15.03 -15.61
N THR A 78 13.94 14.02 -14.81
CA THR A 78 14.73 12.82 -14.58
C THR A 78 14.58 11.87 -15.77
N PRO A 79 15.64 11.61 -16.58
CA PRO A 79 15.53 10.75 -17.74
C PRO A 79 15.27 9.29 -17.33
N TYR A 80 14.46 8.58 -18.11
CA TYR A 80 14.33 7.14 -17.95
C TYR A 80 15.61 6.46 -18.48
N SER A 81 16.64 6.38 -17.65
CA SER A 81 17.95 5.89 -18.03
C SER A 81 18.55 4.94 -16.98
N ARG A 82 19.45 4.07 -17.45
CA ARG A 82 20.23 3.20 -16.55
C ARG A 82 21.05 4.01 -15.58
N GLU A 83 21.66 5.11 -16.04
CA GLU A 83 22.46 6.00 -15.21
C GLU A 83 21.65 6.61 -14.06
N ALA A 84 20.48 7.20 -14.35
CA ALA A 84 19.58 7.75 -13.33
C ALA A 84 19.16 6.66 -12.32
N TYR A 85 18.85 5.45 -12.81
CA TYR A 85 18.53 4.31 -11.95
C TYR A 85 19.69 3.90 -11.04
N GLU A 86 20.90 3.85 -11.55
CA GLU A 86 22.11 3.50 -10.79
C GLU A 86 22.45 4.56 -9.75
N MET A 87 22.39 5.83 -10.14
CA MET A 87 22.57 6.95 -9.22
C MET A 87 21.57 6.92 -8.06
N ALA A 88 20.35 6.45 -8.29
CA ALA A 88 19.33 6.36 -7.24
C ALA A 88 19.69 5.35 -6.11
N TYR A 89 20.68 4.49 -6.31
CA TYR A 89 21.21 3.60 -5.27
C TYR A 89 22.56 4.07 -4.69
N GLN A 90 23.30 4.88 -5.42
CA GLN A 90 24.67 5.28 -5.06
C GLN A 90 24.70 6.63 -4.32
N LYS A 91 23.81 7.53 -4.68
CA LYS A 91 23.81 8.89 -4.14
C LYS A 91 22.99 8.95 -2.84
N GLY A 92 23.62 9.47 -1.78
CA GLY A 92 22.88 9.89 -0.59
C GLY A 92 22.03 11.14 -0.90
N PRO A 93 20.76 11.19 -0.47
CA PRO A 93 19.92 12.35 -0.70
C PRO A 93 20.39 13.56 0.13
N GLU A 94 20.39 14.75 -0.47
CA GLU A 94 20.74 16.00 0.20
C GLU A 94 19.55 16.60 0.99
N ASN A 95 18.32 16.27 0.58
CA ASN A 95 17.09 16.75 1.18
C ASN A 95 15.92 15.76 0.95
N ASP A 96 14.77 16.04 1.57
CA ASP A 96 13.61 15.18 1.51
C ASP A 96 13.00 15.08 0.10
N LEU A 97 13.06 16.13 -0.71
CA LEU A 97 12.60 16.09 -2.10
C LEU A 97 13.46 15.15 -2.93
N GLU A 98 14.77 15.28 -2.88
CA GLU A 98 15.68 14.39 -3.59
C GLU A 98 15.53 12.95 -3.10
N LYS A 99 15.36 12.73 -1.80
CA LYS A 99 15.05 11.42 -1.22
C LYS A 99 13.80 10.81 -1.86
N ALA A 100 12.74 11.60 -2.06
CA ALA A 100 11.51 11.16 -2.71
C ALA A 100 11.74 10.81 -4.19
N VAL A 101 12.49 11.62 -4.93
CA VAL A 101 12.83 11.38 -6.35
C VAL A 101 13.63 10.09 -6.49
N LEU A 102 14.68 9.88 -5.68
CA LEU A 102 15.51 8.69 -5.72
C LEU A 102 14.70 7.43 -5.37
N PHE A 103 13.86 7.48 -4.32
CA PHE A 103 12.98 6.39 -3.94
C PHE A 103 12.00 6.04 -5.07
N TYR A 104 11.38 7.05 -5.67
CA TYR A 104 10.42 6.87 -6.77
C TYR A 104 11.08 6.29 -8.03
N THR A 105 12.30 6.74 -8.34
CA THR A 105 13.13 6.21 -9.44
C THR A 105 13.42 4.72 -9.23
N ARG A 106 13.87 4.31 -8.04
CA ARG A 106 14.13 2.90 -7.72
C ARG A 106 12.90 2.02 -7.92
N LEU A 107 11.74 2.45 -7.44
CA LEU A 107 10.50 1.68 -7.53
C LEU A 107 9.98 1.52 -8.95
N ASN A 108 10.10 2.55 -9.78
CA ASN A 108 9.50 2.54 -11.12
C ASN A 108 10.44 1.99 -12.20
N MET A 109 11.75 2.21 -12.08
CA MET A 109 12.74 1.77 -13.08
C MET A 109 13.35 0.40 -12.79
N GLY A 110 13.14 -0.16 -11.58
CA GLY A 110 13.65 -1.49 -11.20
C GLY A 110 12.68 -2.63 -11.45
N HIS A 111 13.19 -3.84 -11.70
CA HIS A 111 12.40 -5.06 -11.72
C HIS A 111 12.04 -5.51 -10.29
N GLY A 112 10.77 -5.90 -10.07
CA GLY A 112 10.37 -6.72 -8.91
C GLY A 112 10.10 -5.97 -7.61
N PHE A 113 9.85 -4.66 -7.63
CA PHE A 113 9.28 -3.87 -6.52
C PHE A 113 9.79 -4.27 -5.12
N ARG A 114 10.99 -3.84 -4.73
CA ARG A 114 11.55 -4.11 -3.40
C ARG A 114 11.90 -2.80 -2.70
N THR A 115 11.61 -2.73 -1.40
CA THR A 115 11.96 -1.55 -0.59
C THR A 115 13.16 -1.78 0.35
N GLN A 116 13.71 -2.99 0.38
CA GLN A 116 14.84 -3.37 1.25
C GLN A 116 16.16 -2.67 0.95
N GLY A 117 16.25 -1.85 -0.11
CA GLY A 117 17.51 -1.22 -0.54
C GLY A 117 18.38 -2.10 -1.44
N GLU A 118 18.03 -3.37 -1.66
CA GLU A 118 18.76 -4.22 -2.62
C GLU A 118 18.52 -3.73 -4.05
N LYS A 119 19.62 -3.52 -4.79
CA LYS A 119 19.55 -3.17 -6.20
C LYS A 119 19.05 -4.36 -7.00
N VAL A 120 17.95 -4.16 -7.72
CA VAL A 120 17.40 -5.10 -8.68
C VAL A 120 17.75 -4.69 -10.12
N GLY A 121 17.49 -5.54 -11.10
CA GLY A 121 17.76 -5.22 -12.50
C GLY A 121 16.99 -3.96 -12.97
N TRP A 122 17.63 -3.11 -13.77
CA TRP A 122 16.95 -2.01 -14.45
C TRP A 122 16.00 -2.52 -15.53
N LYS A 123 14.79 -1.97 -15.58
CA LYS A 123 13.78 -2.33 -16.57
C LYS A 123 14.12 -1.77 -17.95
N LEU A 124 14.59 -2.64 -18.84
CA LEU A 124 14.78 -2.34 -20.26
C LEU A 124 13.81 -3.20 -21.06
N ASP A 125 12.92 -2.58 -21.80
CA ASP A 125 12.10 -3.27 -22.80
C ASP A 125 12.62 -2.97 -24.21
N VAL A 126 13.05 -4.03 -24.90
CA VAL A 126 13.60 -3.95 -26.26
C VAL A 126 12.60 -4.44 -27.31
N GLN A 127 11.61 -5.27 -26.90
CA GLN A 127 10.73 -5.97 -27.83
C GLN A 127 9.24 -5.71 -27.63
N GLY A 128 8.87 -4.80 -26.72
CA GLY A 128 7.47 -4.52 -26.40
C GLY A 128 6.72 -5.70 -25.76
N ARG A 129 7.44 -6.62 -25.09
CA ARG A 129 6.84 -7.78 -24.44
C ARG A 129 6.16 -7.46 -23.12
N GLU A 130 6.54 -6.37 -22.49
CA GLU A 130 5.91 -5.91 -21.27
C GLU A 130 4.56 -5.26 -21.61
N LYS A 131 3.47 -5.70 -20.97
CA LYS A 131 2.13 -5.11 -21.12
C LYS A 131 2.06 -3.62 -20.72
N ALA A 132 3.04 -3.17 -19.92
CA ALA A 132 3.21 -1.78 -19.54
C ALA A 132 4.64 -1.35 -19.85
N TYR A 133 4.81 -0.55 -20.90
CA TYR A 133 6.10 0.03 -21.25
C TYR A 133 6.55 1.01 -20.15
N ALA A 134 7.58 0.61 -19.42
CA ALA A 134 7.98 1.30 -18.20
C ALA A 134 8.38 2.77 -18.41
N ALA A 135 9.02 3.10 -19.55
CA ALA A 135 9.37 4.47 -19.88
C ALA A 135 8.13 5.32 -20.20
N ALA A 136 7.12 4.76 -20.89
CA ALA A 136 5.85 5.46 -21.12
C ALA A 136 5.04 5.64 -19.82
N ASP A 137 5.13 4.71 -18.88
CA ASP A 137 4.53 4.88 -17.56
C ASP A 137 5.25 5.96 -16.75
N TRP A 138 6.58 6.05 -16.86
CA TRP A 138 7.39 7.10 -16.24
C TRP A 138 6.95 8.49 -16.67
N CYS A 139 6.72 8.70 -17.97
CA CYS A 139 6.28 9.99 -18.52
C CYS A 139 4.92 10.46 -17.97
N LYS A 140 4.08 9.55 -17.45
CA LYS A 140 2.76 9.86 -16.88
C LYS A 140 2.79 10.16 -15.38
N ILE A 141 3.94 10.00 -14.74
CA ILE A 141 4.05 10.16 -13.28
C ILE A 141 3.78 11.61 -12.84
N PRO A 142 4.28 12.65 -13.50
CA PRO A 142 3.99 14.03 -13.11
C PRO A 142 2.49 14.33 -12.98
N GLU A 143 1.67 13.89 -13.93
CA GLU A 143 0.22 14.05 -13.88
C GLU A 143 -0.40 13.31 -12.70
N LYS A 144 0.05 12.08 -12.44
CA LYS A 144 -0.45 11.27 -11.31
C LYS A 144 -0.08 11.89 -9.95
N ILE A 145 1.07 12.56 -9.85
CA ILE A 145 1.49 13.29 -8.64
C ILE A 145 0.48 14.40 -8.33
N MET A 146 0.06 15.17 -9.34
CA MET A 146 -0.93 16.24 -9.17
C MET A 146 -2.30 15.70 -8.75
N GLU A 147 -2.77 14.60 -9.39
CA GLU A 147 -4.01 13.93 -8.99
C GLU A 147 -3.95 13.41 -7.54
N ALA A 148 -2.82 12.83 -7.15
CA ALA A 148 -2.62 12.32 -5.80
C ALA A 148 -2.55 13.43 -4.76
N ALA A 149 -1.93 14.56 -5.08
CA ALA A 149 -1.86 15.73 -4.21
C ALA A 149 -3.25 16.26 -3.86
N GLU A 150 -4.15 16.35 -4.86
CA GLU A 150 -5.53 16.77 -4.62
C GLU A 150 -6.28 15.75 -3.74
N ARG A 151 -6.06 14.44 -3.95
CA ARG A 151 -6.68 13.40 -3.10
C ARG A 151 -6.16 13.43 -1.67
N LEU A 152 -4.92 13.84 -1.44
CA LEU A 152 -4.28 13.91 -0.12
C LEU A 152 -4.61 15.20 0.67
N ARG A 153 -5.33 16.16 0.08
CA ARG A 153 -5.73 17.36 0.82
C ARG A 153 -6.64 17.00 1.99
N GLY A 154 -6.30 17.50 3.18
CA GLY A 154 -7.03 17.21 4.42
C GLY A 154 -6.69 15.86 5.07
N VAL A 155 -5.83 15.04 4.47
CA VAL A 155 -5.42 13.74 5.01
C VAL A 155 -4.32 13.91 6.05
N GLN A 156 -4.45 13.21 7.16
CA GLN A 156 -3.43 13.12 8.21
C GLN A 156 -2.38 12.08 7.80
N ILE A 157 -1.10 12.40 7.95
CA ILE A 157 0.01 11.51 7.56
C ILE A 157 0.89 11.24 8.79
N GLU A 158 0.88 10.00 9.26
CA GLU A 158 1.68 9.51 10.38
C GLU A 158 2.87 8.67 9.88
N ASN A 159 3.90 8.55 10.73
CA ASN A 159 5.03 7.65 10.53
C ASN A 159 5.37 6.99 11.87
N ARG A 160 4.60 5.98 12.23
CA ARG A 160 4.65 5.30 13.53
C ARG A 160 4.47 3.80 13.37
N PRO A 161 4.82 2.98 14.38
CA PRO A 161 4.40 1.59 14.47
C PRO A 161 2.89 1.47 14.32
N ALA A 162 2.42 0.60 13.41
CA ALA A 162 1.00 0.47 13.08
C ALA A 162 0.12 0.20 14.30
N VAL A 163 0.58 -0.66 15.23
CA VAL A 163 -0.16 -1.01 16.46
C VAL A 163 -0.39 0.20 17.36
N GLU A 164 0.57 1.13 17.44
CA GLU A 164 0.38 2.35 18.23
C GLU A 164 -0.73 3.22 17.64
N VAL A 165 -0.75 3.37 16.32
CA VAL A 165 -1.78 4.13 15.63
C VAL A 165 -3.14 3.46 15.75
N ILE A 166 -3.23 2.13 15.56
CA ILE A 166 -4.46 1.35 15.73
C ILE A 166 -5.05 1.56 17.14
N ARG A 167 -4.23 1.45 18.18
CA ARG A 167 -4.68 1.64 19.58
C ARG A 167 -5.19 3.06 19.85
N LYS A 168 -4.56 4.08 19.24
CA LYS A 168 -4.97 5.48 19.34
C LYS A 168 -6.31 5.74 18.66
N PHE A 169 -6.60 5.01 17.58
CA PHE A 169 -7.83 5.14 16.77
C PHE A 169 -8.94 4.19 17.20
N ASN A 170 -8.91 3.66 18.42
CA ASN A 170 -9.87 2.68 18.94
C ASN A 170 -11.23 3.32 19.31
N PHE A 171 -12.04 3.67 18.29
CA PHE A 171 -13.38 4.25 18.42
C PHE A 171 -14.36 3.51 17.50
N GLU A 172 -15.65 3.55 17.86
CA GLU A 172 -16.71 2.80 17.16
C GLU A 172 -16.94 3.24 15.71
N ASN A 173 -16.74 4.53 15.41
CA ASN A 173 -16.96 5.15 14.11
C ASN A 173 -15.69 5.22 13.23
N VAL A 174 -14.64 4.50 13.61
CA VAL A 174 -13.38 4.41 12.84
C VAL A 174 -13.31 3.08 12.11
N LEU A 175 -13.23 3.13 10.79
CA LEU A 175 -12.85 1.98 9.97
C LEU A 175 -11.34 1.86 9.87
N ILE A 176 -10.80 0.70 10.21
CA ILE A 176 -9.39 0.36 10.01
C ILE A 176 -9.28 -0.65 8.87
N TYR A 177 -8.48 -0.31 7.84
CA TYR A 177 -8.08 -1.26 6.81
C TYR A 177 -6.59 -1.56 6.94
N CYS A 178 -6.25 -2.82 7.22
CA CYS A 178 -4.89 -3.31 7.37
C CYS A 178 -4.44 -4.17 6.19
N ASP A 179 -3.29 -3.83 5.60
CA ASP A 179 -2.59 -4.63 4.59
C ASP A 179 -1.11 -4.79 4.99
N PRO A 180 -0.81 -5.55 6.07
CA PRO A 180 0.54 -5.71 6.57
C PRO A 180 1.42 -6.50 5.59
N PRO A 181 2.77 -6.43 5.71
CA PRO A 181 3.63 -7.44 5.10
C PRO A 181 3.15 -8.83 5.52
N TYR A 182 2.78 -9.69 4.55
CA TYR A 182 2.17 -10.99 4.89
C TYR A 182 3.15 -11.91 5.61
N VAL A 183 2.62 -12.86 6.37
CA VAL A 183 3.38 -13.84 7.14
C VAL A 183 4.47 -14.49 6.29
N LEU A 184 5.71 -14.53 6.79
CA LEU A 184 6.89 -14.94 6.01
C LEU A 184 6.79 -16.38 5.49
N SER A 185 6.17 -17.29 6.23
CA SER A 185 5.96 -18.68 5.82
C SER A 185 5.03 -18.82 4.61
N THR A 186 4.21 -17.80 4.31
CA THR A 186 3.28 -17.79 3.16
C THR A 186 3.89 -17.16 1.91
N ARG A 187 5.12 -16.65 1.98
CA ARG A 187 5.82 -15.93 0.90
C ARG A 187 7.17 -16.55 0.59
N CYS A 188 7.57 -16.47 -0.68
CA CYS A 188 8.86 -17.01 -1.10
C CYS A 188 10.06 -16.12 -0.74
N ARG A 189 9.87 -14.81 -0.49
CA ARG A 189 10.97 -13.82 -0.29
C ARG A 189 10.53 -12.65 0.58
N LYS A 190 11.50 -12.08 1.28
CA LYS A 190 11.41 -10.76 1.89
C LYS A 190 11.33 -9.70 0.78
N GLN A 191 10.47 -8.69 0.94
CA GLN A 191 10.22 -7.64 -0.06
C GLN A 191 10.17 -6.24 0.54
N TYR A 192 9.90 -6.14 1.85
CA TYR A 192 9.74 -4.88 2.56
C TYR A 192 10.96 -4.55 3.39
N ARG A 193 11.23 -3.25 3.58
CA ARG A 193 12.27 -2.78 4.50
C ARG A 193 11.97 -3.17 5.94
N HIS A 194 10.71 -3.10 6.32
CA HIS A 194 10.19 -3.48 7.63
C HIS A 194 9.31 -4.71 7.45
N GLU A 195 9.93 -5.86 7.53
CA GLU A 195 9.20 -7.14 7.58
C GLU A 195 8.62 -7.37 8.97
N MET A 196 7.55 -8.14 9.06
CA MET A 196 6.93 -8.52 10.32
C MET A 196 7.28 -9.97 10.67
N THR A 197 7.53 -10.23 11.96
CA THR A 197 7.65 -11.57 12.52
C THR A 197 6.27 -12.12 12.89
N ASP A 198 6.18 -13.40 13.25
CA ASP A 198 4.92 -13.99 13.69
C ASP A 198 4.43 -13.32 14.99
N GLU A 199 5.35 -12.92 15.89
CA GLU A 199 5.04 -12.18 17.12
C GLU A 199 4.48 -10.78 16.80
N ASP A 200 5.02 -10.09 15.78
CA ASP A 200 4.48 -8.81 15.33
C ASP A 200 3.05 -8.97 14.80
N HIS A 201 2.78 -10.07 14.09
CA HIS A 201 1.44 -10.40 13.61
C HIS A 201 0.50 -10.70 14.77
N GLU A 202 0.93 -11.43 15.81
CA GLU A 202 0.09 -11.67 16.99
C GLU A 202 -0.31 -10.36 17.68
N VAL A 203 0.65 -9.45 17.88
CA VAL A 203 0.40 -8.15 18.50
C VAL A 203 -0.55 -7.29 17.62
N LEU A 204 -0.41 -7.34 16.31
CA LEU A 204 -1.31 -6.66 15.38
C LEU A 204 -2.73 -7.22 15.48
N LEU A 205 -2.88 -8.55 15.41
CA LEU A 205 -4.18 -9.21 15.48
C LEU A 205 -4.87 -8.94 16.82
N GLU A 206 -4.14 -8.95 17.93
CA GLU A 206 -4.69 -8.59 19.25
C GLU A 206 -5.22 -7.15 19.27
N ALA A 207 -4.49 -6.20 18.69
CA ALA A 207 -4.93 -4.81 18.61
C ALA A 207 -6.20 -4.65 17.76
N LEU A 208 -6.34 -5.42 16.67
CA LEU A 208 -7.53 -5.40 15.81
C LEU A 208 -8.72 -6.10 16.49
N LEU A 209 -8.51 -7.18 17.22
CA LEU A 209 -9.57 -7.86 18.00
C LEU A 209 -10.15 -6.95 19.10
N GLN A 210 -9.32 -6.07 19.68
CA GLN A 210 -9.73 -5.10 20.70
C GLN A 210 -10.35 -3.82 20.10
N HIS A 211 -10.31 -3.65 18.76
CA HIS A 211 -10.85 -2.45 18.12
C HIS A 211 -12.38 -2.39 18.22
N LYS A 212 -12.90 -1.25 18.67
CA LYS A 212 -14.34 -1.04 18.89
C LYS A 212 -15.12 -0.83 17.59
N GLY A 213 -14.45 -0.33 16.55
CA GLY A 213 -15.03 -0.01 15.25
C GLY A 213 -14.92 -1.15 14.24
N PRO A 214 -15.31 -0.89 13.00
CA PRO A 214 -15.08 -1.82 11.90
C PRO A 214 -13.60 -1.98 11.61
N ALA A 215 -13.18 -3.24 11.35
CA ALA A 215 -11.82 -3.56 10.95
C ALA A 215 -11.80 -4.60 9.83
N ILE A 216 -10.94 -4.38 8.85
CA ILE A 216 -10.68 -5.30 7.74
C ILE A 216 -9.17 -5.51 7.63
N ILE A 217 -8.76 -6.76 7.51
CA ILE A 217 -7.35 -7.10 7.27
C ILE A 217 -7.24 -8.02 6.07
N SER A 218 -6.28 -7.74 5.18
CA SER A 218 -5.92 -8.58 4.05
C SER A 218 -4.66 -9.40 4.32
N GLY A 219 -4.57 -10.58 3.71
CA GLY A 219 -3.44 -11.48 3.90
C GLY A 219 -3.51 -12.72 3.02
N TYR A 220 -2.55 -13.61 3.22
CA TYR A 220 -2.66 -15.00 2.79
C TYR A 220 -3.12 -15.85 3.97
N SER A 221 -3.90 -16.91 3.68
CA SER A 221 -4.27 -17.89 4.70
C SER A 221 -3.02 -18.44 5.41
N SER A 222 -3.05 -18.44 6.73
CA SER A 222 -2.02 -19.01 7.59
C SER A 222 -2.67 -19.55 8.85
N PRO A 223 -2.09 -20.58 9.52
CA PRO A 223 -2.64 -21.12 10.78
C PRO A 223 -2.91 -20.03 11.82
N LEU A 224 -1.99 -19.06 11.96
CA LEU A 224 -2.12 -17.94 12.89
C LEU A 224 -3.38 -17.11 12.62
N TYR A 225 -3.60 -16.70 11.37
CA TYR A 225 -4.73 -15.85 11.01
C TYR A 225 -6.05 -16.61 11.07
N GLU A 226 -6.09 -17.87 10.62
CA GLU A 226 -7.30 -18.70 10.63
C GLU A 226 -7.75 -19.01 12.07
N GLU A 227 -6.81 -19.20 13.01
CA GLU A 227 -7.13 -19.43 14.42
C GLU A 227 -7.59 -18.15 15.12
N ARG A 228 -6.83 -17.05 14.96
CA ARG A 228 -7.09 -15.80 15.68
C ARG A 228 -8.35 -15.08 15.17
N LEU A 229 -8.66 -15.19 13.87
CA LEU A 229 -9.78 -14.52 13.22
C LEU A 229 -10.93 -15.48 12.87
N LYS A 230 -11.02 -16.64 13.48
CA LYS A 230 -12.04 -17.68 13.21
C LYS A 230 -13.49 -17.18 13.29
N ASP A 231 -13.75 -16.18 14.13
CA ASP A 231 -15.07 -15.59 14.33
C ASP A 231 -15.33 -14.37 13.43
N TRP A 232 -14.37 -14.01 12.55
CA TRP A 232 -14.51 -12.94 11.58
C TRP A 232 -15.07 -13.47 10.27
N TYR A 233 -15.87 -12.64 9.56
CA TYR A 233 -16.24 -12.95 8.17
C TYR A 233 -14.98 -13.07 7.32
N ARG A 234 -14.91 -14.14 6.52
CA ARG A 234 -13.75 -14.47 5.67
C ARG A 234 -14.19 -14.61 4.23
N GLU A 235 -13.53 -13.90 3.34
CA GLU A 235 -13.71 -14.06 1.89
C GLU A 235 -12.35 -14.22 1.22
N GLU A 236 -12.29 -15.01 0.15
CA GLU A 236 -11.06 -15.20 -0.63
C GLU A 236 -11.26 -14.89 -2.10
N ARG A 237 -10.23 -14.34 -2.72
CA ARG A 237 -10.15 -14.09 -4.15
C ARG A 237 -8.90 -14.74 -4.73
N ILE A 238 -9.06 -15.42 -5.87
CA ILE A 238 -7.93 -15.97 -6.61
C ILE A 238 -7.35 -14.86 -7.49
N ASN A 239 -6.11 -14.50 -7.21
CA ASN A 239 -5.33 -13.58 -8.03
C ASN A 239 -4.26 -14.38 -8.81
N TYR A 240 -4.04 -13.99 -10.07
CA TYR A 240 -2.99 -14.55 -10.89
C TYR A 240 -1.75 -13.67 -10.82
N ALA A 241 -0.64 -14.18 -10.24
CA ALA A 241 0.65 -13.51 -10.27
C ALA A 241 1.20 -13.46 -11.71
N GLN A 242 2.17 -12.59 -11.96
CA GLN A 242 2.80 -12.42 -13.30
C GLN A 242 3.32 -13.73 -13.94
N ASN A 243 3.55 -14.78 -13.16
CA ASN A 243 4.02 -16.09 -13.61
C ASN A 243 2.91 -17.16 -13.67
N ALA A 244 1.64 -16.76 -13.83
CA ALA A 244 0.46 -17.65 -13.80
C ALA A 244 0.30 -18.49 -12.51
N GLN A 245 1.06 -18.24 -11.46
CA GLN A 245 0.83 -18.85 -10.16
C GLN A 245 -0.43 -18.27 -9.53
N GLN A 246 -1.39 -19.14 -9.23
CA GLN A 246 -2.56 -18.77 -8.46
C GLN A 246 -2.14 -18.39 -7.03
N ARG A 247 -2.56 -17.21 -6.59
CA ARG A 247 -2.43 -16.77 -5.22
C ARG A 247 -3.83 -16.51 -4.67
N ARG A 248 -4.12 -17.09 -3.52
CA ARG A 248 -5.38 -16.88 -2.82
C ARG A 248 -5.19 -15.74 -1.83
N GLU A 249 -5.70 -14.60 -2.17
CA GLU A 249 -5.76 -13.45 -1.26
C GLU A 249 -7.01 -13.56 -0.42
N VAL A 250 -6.91 -13.29 0.85
CA VAL A 250 -7.99 -13.40 1.82
C VAL A 250 -8.18 -12.05 2.50
N ILE A 251 -9.43 -11.69 2.74
CA ILE A 251 -9.82 -10.63 3.67
C ILE A 251 -10.58 -11.23 4.83
N TRP A 252 -10.32 -10.68 6.01
CA TRP A 252 -11.09 -10.95 7.23
C TRP A 252 -11.71 -9.65 7.68
N CYS A 253 -13.04 -9.68 7.94
CA CYS A 253 -13.82 -8.54 8.41
C CYS A 253 -14.39 -8.88 9.78
N ASN A 254 -14.32 -7.97 10.74
CA ASN A 254 -14.95 -8.21 12.04
C ASN A 254 -16.49 -8.20 11.93
N GLN A 255 -17.20 -8.57 13.01
CA GLN A 255 -18.67 -8.74 12.99
C GLN A 255 -19.44 -7.49 12.53
N LYS A 256 -18.89 -6.27 12.71
CA LYS A 256 -19.55 -5.02 12.30
C LYS A 256 -19.56 -4.83 10.78
N THR A 257 -18.63 -5.43 10.05
CA THR A 257 -18.57 -5.37 8.58
C THR A 257 -19.25 -6.56 7.92
N GLU A 258 -19.37 -7.71 8.60
CA GLU A 258 -20.03 -8.91 8.09
C GLU A 258 -21.46 -8.65 7.62
N LYS A 259 -22.26 -7.89 8.39
CA LYS A 259 -23.64 -7.53 8.04
C LYS A 259 -23.72 -6.75 6.72
N THR A 260 -22.74 -5.89 6.45
CA THR A 260 -22.69 -5.12 5.21
C THR A 260 -22.34 -6.01 4.03
N ALA A 261 -21.40 -6.94 4.19
CA ALA A 261 -21.03 -7.90 3.16
C ALA A 261 -22.20 -8.84 2.79
N GLN A 262 -22.99 -9.30 3.76
CA GLN A 262 -24.18 -10.12 3.52
C GLN A 262 -25.30 -9.37 2.76
N GLN A 263 -25.43 -8.05 2.96
CA GLN A 263 -26.40 -7.24 2.21
C GLN A 263 -26.02 -7.12 0.73
N LEU A 264 -24.75 -7.06 0.40
CA LEU A 264 -24.26 -6.97 -0.98
C LEU A 264 -24.45 -8.27 -1.78
N THR A 265 -24.56 -9.43 -1.11
CA THR A 265 -24.82 -10.73 -1.77
C THR A 265 -26.28 -11.01 -2.05
N LEU A 266 -27.20 -10.15 -1.58
CA LEU A 266 -28.66 -10.29 -1.78
C LEU A 266 -29.21 -9.44 -2.95
N PHE A 267 -28.38 -8.69 -3.63
CA PHE A 267 -28.65 -7.92 -4.84
C PHE A 267 -27.77 -8.38 -6.00
#